data_c1a58e956863cbbba92d87c423f5d67a
#
_entry.id   c1a58e956863cbbba92d87c423f5d67a
#
_cell.length_a   1.000
_cell.length_b   1.000
_cell.length_c   1.000
_cell.angle_alpha   90.00
_cell.angle_beta   90.00
_cell.angle_gamma   90.00
#
_symmetry.space_group_name_H-M   'P 1'
#
loop_
_entity.id
_entity.type
_entity.pdbx_description
1 polymer ?
#
loop_
_entity_poly.entity_id
_entity_poly.type
_entity_poly.pdbx_seq_one_letter_code
_entity_poly.pdbx_strand_id
1 'polypeptide(L)'
;RCSPLILFELQNTVNKYIDKNEMSIPIWSSLLMKYEELLARVDDISKKISIDHKIFDSESLIGGGTMPDKKLLTPAIGIPSKNIDEDLRILSNQEIPLIPRISEDKIIIDVRSCPVEDDEKIIELLNKL
;
A
#
# COMPACT_ATOMS: atom_id res chain seq x y z
N ARG A 1 -25.99 14.06 -14.63
CA ARG A 1 -26.40 12.65 -14.75
C ARG A 1 -25.18 11.76 -14.56
N CYS A 2 -25.29 10.73 -13.73
CA CYS A 2 -24.26 9.70 -13.67
C CYS A 2 -24.19 8.92 -15.00
N SER A 3 -22.97 8.58 -15.41
CA SER A 3 -22.77 7.70 -16.57
C SER A 3 -23.38 6.32 -16.29
N PRO A 4 -23.98 5.64 -17.30
CA PRO A 4 -24.44 4.25 -17.14
C PRO A 4 -23.34 3.30 -16.68
N LEU A 5 -22.08 3.51 -17.07
CA LEU A 5 -20.94 2.72 -16.62
C LEU A 5 -20.70 2.86 -15.12
N ILE A 6 -20.77 4.08 -14.58
CA ILE A 6 -20.64 4.31 -13.12
C ILE A 6 -21.76 3.63 -12.35
N LEU A 7 -22.99 3.67 -12.86
CA LEU A 7 -24.13 3.01 -12.23
C LEU A 7 -23.98 1.48 -12.26
N PHE A 8 -23.47 0.93 -13.36
CA PHE A 8 -23.19 -0.50 -13.50
C PHE A 8 -22.13 -0.97 -12.48
N GLU A 9 -21.00 -0.24 -12.37
CA GLU A 9 -19.95 -0.58 -11.41
C GLU A 9 -20.41 -0.42 -9.95
N LEU A 10 -21.22 0.60 -9.67
CA LEU A 10 -21.83 0.74 -8.34
C LEU A 10 -22.77 -0.45 -8.04
N GLN A 11 -23.58 -0.86 -9.00
CA GLN A 11 -24.47 -2.03 -8.83
C GLN A 11 -23.63 -3.30 -8.59
N ASN A 12 -22.55 -3.52 -9.34
CA ASN A 12 -21.65 -4.66 -9.12
C ASN A 12 -21.08 -4.67 -7.70
N THR A 13 -20.68 -3.51 -7.19
CA THR A 13 -20.17 -3.38 -5.83
C THR A 13 -21.26 -3.65 -4.79
N VAL A 14 -22.46 -3.10 -4.97
CA VAL A 14 -23.60 -3.33 -4.07
C VAL A 14 -24.00 -4.82 -4.06
N ASN A 15 -24.00 -5.48 -5.20
CA ASN A 15 -24.30 -6.91 -5.29
C ASN A 15 -23.32 -7.75 -4.44
N LYS A 16 -22.03 -7.39 -4.38
CA LYS A 16 -21.07 -8.08 -3.53
C LYS A 16 -21.44 -8.03 -2.05
N TYR A 17 -22.03 -6.92 -1.57
CA TYR A 17 -22.56 -6.84 -0.21
C TYR A 17 -23.83 -7.68 -0.02
N ILE A 18 -24.75 -7.65 -0.99
CA ILE A 18 -25.99 -8.46 -0.95
C ILE A 18 -25.65 -9.95 -0.90
N ASP A 19 -24.68 -10.38 -1.70
CA ASP A 19 -24.24 -11.78 -1.80
C ASP A 19 -23.30 -12.20 -0.65
N LYS A 20 -23.06 -11.33 0.33
CA LYS A 20 -22.12 -11.54 1.45
C LYS A 20 -20.71 -11.91 0.99
N ASN A 21 -20.28 -11.29 -0.10
CA ASN A 21 -18.96 -11.46 -0.73
C ASN A 21 -18.16 -10.16 -0.70
N GLU A 22 -18.34 -9.34 0.33
CA GLU A 22 -17.66 -8.05 0.51
C GLU A 22 -16.14 -8.19 0.57
N MET A 23 -15.62 -9.34 1.00
CA MET A 23 -14.18 -9.63 1.03
C MET A 23 -13.53 -9.67 -0.36
N SER A 24 -14.33 -9.81 -1.42
CA SER A 24 -13.85 -9.68 -2.81
C SER A 24 -13.65 -8.22 -3.24
N ILE A 25 -14.00 -7.25 -2.40
CA ILE A 25 -13.75 -5.84 -2.63
C ILE A 25 -12.37 -5.51 -2.06
N PRO A 26 -11.41 -5.02 -2.86
CA PRO A 26 -9.99 -4.88 -2.45
C PRO A 26 -9.77 -4.08 -1.17
N ILE A 27 -10.58 -3.05 -0.92
CA ILE A 27 -10.45 -2.23 0.29
C ILE A 27 -10.64 -3.05 1.57
N TRP A 28 -11.57 -4.03 1.57
CA TRP A 28 -11.82 -4.83 2.77
C TRP A 28 -10.67 -5.79 3.07
N SER A 29 -10.06 -6.40 2.06
CA SER A 29 -8.88 -7.24 2.28
C SER A 29 -7.74 -6.44 2.91
N SER A 30 -7.49 -5.22 2.42
CA SER A 30 -6.46 -4.33 2.96
C SER A 30 -6.76 -3.88 4.40
N LEU A 31 -8.01 -3.51 4.70
CA LEU A 31 -8.40 -3.02 6.03
C LEU A 31 -8.37 -4.11 7.10
N LEU A 32 -8.76 -5.34 6.74
CA LEU A 32 -8.91 -6.45 7.67
C LEU A 32 -7.64 -7.29 7.83
N MET A 33 -6.58 -6.99 7.07
CA MET A 33 -5.28 -7.65 7.21
C MET A 33 -4.72 -7.42 8.61
N LYS A 34 -4.38 -8.49 9.31
CA LYS A 34 -3.86 -8.43 10.68
C LYS A 34 -2.43 -7.89 10.70
N TYR A 35 -2.07 -7.27 11.82
CA TYR A 35 -0.74 -6.71 11.99
C TYR A 35 0.36 -7.79 11.85
N GLU A 36 0.16 -8.97 12.43
CA GLU A 36 1.10 -10.09 12.39
C GLU A 36 1.32 -10.62 10.97
N GLU A 37 0.26 -10.65 10.16
CA GLU A 37 0.33 -11.05 8.74
C GLU A 37 1.13 -10.02 7.92
N LEU A 38 0.89 -8.73 8.18
CA LEU A 38 1.65 -7.63 7.56
C LEU A 38 3.11 -7.65 7.99
N LEU A 39 3.39 -7.91 9.26
CA LEU A 39 4.76 -7.98 9.76
C LEU A 39 5.53 -9.11 9.10
N ALA A 40 4.93 -10.29 8.99
CA ALA A 40 5.55 -11.42 8.29
C ALA A 40 5.84 -11.06 6.81
N ARG A 41 4.89 -10.40 6.14
CA ARG A 41 5.05 -9.95 4.74
C ARG A 41 6.18 -8.92 4.60
N VAL A 42 6.22 -7.93 5.49
CA VAL A 42 7.27 -6.90 5.51
C VAL A 42 8.64 -7.52 5.77
N ASP A 43 8.73 -8.48 6.70
CA ASP A 43 9.97 -9.21 6.99
C ASP A 43 10.46 -10.00 5.77
N ASP A 44 9.56 -10.63 5.02
CA ASP A 44 9.94 -11.40 3.83
C ASP A 44 10.39 -10.50 2.67
N ILE A 45 9.77 -9.34 2.50
CA ILE A 45 10.21 -8.30 1.55
C ILE A 45 11.58 -7.76 1.99
N SER A 46 11.74 -7.40 3.26
CA SER A 46 12.96 -6.84 3.84
C SER A 46 14.17 -7.74 3.62
N LYS A 47 14.04 -9.07 3.78
CA LYS A 47 15.14 -10.03 3.53
C LYS A 47 15.66 -10.01 2.10
N LYS A 48 14.86 -9.53 1.14
CA LYS A 48 15.20 -9.48 -0.29
C LYS A 48 15.64 -8.09 -0.77
N ILE A 49 15.56 -7.08 0.09
CA ILE A 49 16.01 -5.73 -0.19
C ILE A 49 17.49 -5.61 0.18
N SER A 50 18.32 -5.10 -0.74
CA SER A 50 19.77 -4.96 -0.57
C SER A 50 20.22 -3.57 -0.09
N ILE A 51 19.35 -2.56 -0.17
CA ILE A 51 19.63 -1.20 0.29
C ILE A 51 19.43 -1.06 1.81
N ASP A 52 20.01 -0.03 2.42
CA ASP A 52 19.81 0.28 3.84
C ASP A 52 18.34 0.63 4.10
N HIS A 53 17.73 -0.05 5.06
CA HIS A 53 16.34 0.14 5.42
C HIS A 53 16.06 -0.31 6.86
N LYS A 54 14.92 0.10 7.39
CA LYS A 54 14.45 -0.31 8.71
C LYS A 54 12.96 -0.60 8.69
N ILE A 55 12.54 -1.63 9.40
CA ILE A 55 11.14 -1.89 9.70
C ILE A 55 10.77 -1.11 10.96
N PHE A 56 9.63 -0.44 10.95
CA PHE A 56 9.12 0.31 12.09
C PHE A 56 7.59 0.36 12.08
N ASP A 57 7.02 0.62 13.26
CA ASP A 57 5.58 0.82 13.39
C ASP A 57 5.16 2.17 12.83
N SER A 58 4.14 2.14 12.00
CA SER A 58 3.55 3.30 11.34
C SER A 58 2.03 3.25 11.43
N GLU A 59 1.37 4.25 10.90
CA GLU A 59 -0.09 4.36 10.87
C GLU A 59 -0.57 4.52 9.43
N SER A 60 -1.46 3.61 8.98
CA SER A 60 -2.21 3.77 7.73
C SER A 60 -3.48 4.56 7.99
N LEU A 61 -3.79 5.51 7.12
CA LEU A 61 -5.06 6.24 7.14
C LEU A 61 -6.08 5.51 6.26
N ILE A 62 -7.29 5.32 6.78
CA ILE A 62 -8.37 4.66 6.02
C ILE A 62 -8.87 5.55 4.88
N GLY A 63 -8.84 6.86 5.07
CA GLY A 63 -9.20 7.83 4.04
C GLY A 63 -9.57 9.18 4.66
N GLY A 64 -9.09 10.24 4.04
CA GLY A 64 -9.28 11.61 4.56
C GLY A 64 -10.72 12.13 4.51
N GLY A 65 -11.61 11.51 3.72
CA GLY A 65 -13.00 11.94 3.57
C GLY A 65 -14.00 11.12 4.39
N THR A 66 -13.77 9.81 4.54
CA THR A 66 -14.77 8.90 5.12
C THR A 66 -14.55 8.66 6.61
N MET A 67 -13.30 8.51 7.03
CA MET A 67 -12.89 8.25 8.41
C MET A 67 -11.55 8.95 8.72
N PRO A 68 -11.52 10.28 8.80
CA PRO A 68 -10.26 11.04 8.88
C PRO A 68 -9.47 10.75 10.15
N ASP A 69 -10.15 10.37 11.24
CA ASP A 69 -9.52 10.11 12.55
C ASP A 69 -9.19 8.62 12.78
N LYS A 70 -9.54 7.74 11.84
CA LYS A 70 -9.28 6.31 11.97
C LYS A 70 -7.93 5.96 11.39
N LYS A 71 -7.04 5.49 12.25
CA LYS A 71 -5.70 5.04 11.93
C LYS A 71 -5.60 3.55 12.22
N LEU A 72 -4.88 2.84 11.37
CA LEU A 72 -4.56 1.43 11.54
C LEU A 72 -3.07 1.29 11.78
N LEU A 73 -2.70 0.62 12.86
CA LEU A 73 -1.30 0.25 13.09
C LEU A 73 -0.82 -0.65 11.95
N THR A 74 0.33 -0.33 11.38
CA THR A 74 0.92 -1.07 10.27
C THR A 74 2.44 -1.09 10.39
N PRO A 75 3.11 -2.23 10.14
CA PRO A 75 4.54 -2.24 9.96
C PRO A 75 4.87 -1.64 8.58
N ALA A 76 5.88 -0.80 8.53
CA ALA A 76 6.34 -0.15 7.31
C ALA A 76 7.85 -0.28 7.13
N ILE A 77 8.31 -0.21 5.88
CA ILE A 77 9.73 -0.17 5.53
C ILE A 77 10.13 1.29 5.33
N GLY A 78 11.08 1.76 6.10
CA GLY A 78 11.67 3.09 5.97
C GLY A 78 13.04 3.02 5.32
N ILE A 79 13.23 3.75 4.24
CA ILE A 79 14.47 3.82 3.47
C ILE A 79 15.01 5.24 3.59
N PRO A 80 16.19 5.44 4.20
CA PRO A 80 16.83 6.76 4.23
C PRO A 80 17.21 7.18 2.81
N SER A 81 16.87 8.41 2.43
CA SER A 81 17.17 8.95 1.11
C SER A 81 18.04 10.20 1.23
N LYS A 82 19.04 10.30 0.35
CA LYS A 82 19.86 11.51 0.20
C LYS A 82 19.29 12.47 -0.85
N ASN A 83 18.47 11.95 -1.76
CA ASN A 83 17.83 12.71 -2.81
C ASN A 83 16.41 12.15 -3.06
N ILE A 84 15.46 12.56 -2.22
CA ILE A 84 14.08 12.09 -2.24
C ILE A 84 13.43 12.29 -3.61
N ASP A 85 13.67 13.42 -4.27
CA ASP A 85 13.05 13.74 -5.57
C ASP A 85 13.51 12.76 -6.65
N GLU A 86 14.77 12.39 -6.66
CA GLU A 86 15.31 11.41 -7.62
C GLU A 86 14.77 10.00 -7.34
N ASP A 87 14.76 9.59 -6.07
CA ASP A 87 14.25 8.28 -5.67
C ASP A 87 12.76 8.16 -6.00
N LEU A 88 11.97 9.20 -5.73
CA LEU A 88 10.57 9.24 -6.13
C LEU A 88 10.39 9.15 -7.64
N ARG A 89 11.25 9.83 -8.40
CA ARG A 89 11.22 9.77 -9.86
C ARG A 89 11.51 8.35 -10.36
N ILE A 90 12.49 7.65 -9.75
CA ILE A 90 12.80 6.26 -10.07
C ILE A 90 11.59 5.36 -9.78
N LEU A 91 10.96 5.50 -8.62
CA LEU A 91 9.84 4.66 -8.20
C LEU A 91 8.55 4.95 -8.98
N SER A 92 8.29 6.22 -9.34
CA SER A 92 7.06 6.62 -10.03
C SER A 92 7.11 6.41 -11.56
N ASN A 93 8.29 6.46 -12.19
CA ASN A 93 8.46 6.30 -13.63
C ASN A 93 8.58 4.84 -14.07
N GLN A 94 7.72 3.97 -13.54
CA GLN A 94 7.69 2.55 -13.87
C GLN A 94 6.35 2.20 -14.52
N GLU A 95 6.29 1.06 -15.19
CA GLU A 95 5.03 0.52 -15.75
C GLU A 95 3.98 0.33 -14.64
N ILE A 96 4.39 -0.20 -13.50
CA ILE A 96 3.62 -0.23 -12.27
C ILE A 96 4.31 0.68 -11.27
N PRO A 97 3.84 1.93 -11.11
CA PRO A 97 4.51 2.89 -10.24
C PRO A 97 4.34 2.56 -8.76
N LEU A 98 5.39 2.73 -7.98
CA LEU A 98 5.34 2.67 -6.53
C LEU A 98 5.33 4.11 -5.98
N ILE A 99 4.25 4.48 -5.28
CA ILE A 99 4.08 5.81 -4.71
C ILE A 99 4.21 5.74 -3.19
N PRO A 100 5.38 6.01 -2.64
CA PRO A 100 5.62 5.94 -1.20
C PRO A 100 5.10 7.18 -0.47
N ARG A 101 5.03 7.09 0.86
CA ARG A 101 4.94 8.27 1.72
C ARG A 101 6.34 8.81 2.02
N ILE A 102 6.42 10.09 2.34
CA ILE A 102 7.66 10.75 2.76
C ILE A 102 7.47 11.27 4.18
N SER A 103 8.45 11.04 5.03
CA SER A 103 8.53 11.63 6.36
C SER A 103 9.97 11.65 6.83
N GLU A 104 10.42 12.78 7.38
CA GLU A 104 11.76 12.93 8.00
C GLU A 104 12.91 12.44 7.10
N ASP A 105 12.95 12.87 5.85
CA ASP A 105 13.95 12.48 4.85
C ASP A 105 14.03 10.96 4.58
N LYS A 106 12.90 10.25 4.78
CA LYS A 106 12.76 8.83 4.51
C LYS A 106 11.62 8.57 3.54
N ILE A 107 11.84 7.60 2.69
CA ILE A 107 10.80 6.96 1.88
C ILE A 107 10.17 5.86 2.72
N ILE A 108 8.84 5.88 2.84
CA ILE A 108 8.08 4.95 3.67
C ILE A 108 7.18 4.10 2.79
N ILE A 109 7.40 2.80 2.81
CA ILE A 109 6.58 1.81 2.11
C ILE A 109 5.66 1.12 3.11
N ASP A 110 4.36 1.30 2.91
CA ASP A 110 3.30 0.63 3.67
C ASP A 110 2.61 -0.40 2.78
N VAL A 111 2.97 -1.66 2.98
CA VAL A 111 2.48 -2.77 2.12
C VAL A 111 1.01 -3.10 2.32
N ARG A 112 0.34 -2.55 3.35
CA ARG A 112 -1.11 -2.70 3.53
C ARG A 112 -1.91 -2.20 2.32
N SER A 113 -1.42 -1.16 1.67
CA SER A 113 -2.07 -0.55 0.49
C SER A 113 -1.64 -1.16 -0.84
N CYS A 114 -0.73 -2.14 -0.82
CA CYS A 114 -0.24 -2.80 -2.02
C CYS A 114 -0.82 -4.22 -2.14
N PRO A 115 -1.25 -4.66 -3.33
CA PRO A 115 -1.59 -6.05 -3.56
C PRO A 115 -0.43 -6.99 -3.21
N VAL A 116 -0.74 -8.20 -2.72
CA VAL A 116 0.31 -9.18 -2.33
C VAL A 116 1.07 -9.69 -3.57
N GLU A 117 0.40 -9.78 -4.70
CA GLU A 117 0.97 -10.15 -5.99
C GLU A 117 2.06 -9.19 -6.50
N ASP A 118 2.11 -7.98 -5.97
CA ASP A 118 3.09 -6.96 -6.37
C ASP A 118 4.38 -6.98 -5.50
N ASP A 119 4.51 -7.88 -4.53
CA ASP A 119 5.65 -7.91 -3.60
C ASP A 119 7.00 -8.06 -4.32
N GLU A 120 7.10 -8.94 -5.29
CA GLU A 120 8.34 -9.11 -6.07
C GLU A 120 8.67 -7.84 -6.87
N LYS A 121 7.65 -7.13 -7.34
CA LYS A 121 7.83 -5.86 -8.04
C LYS A 121 8.30 -4.75 -7.09
N ILE A 122 7.74 -4.69 -5.89
CA ILE A 122 8.18 -3.77 -4.84
C ILE A 122 9.67 -4.00 -4.54
N ILE A 123 10.10 -5.25 -4.34
CA ILE A 123 11.49 -5.62 -4.09
C ILE A 123 12.39 -5.17 -5.24
N GLU A 124 11.99 -5.46 -6.50
CA GLU A 124 12.74 -5.04 -7.69
C GLU A 124 12.94 -3.53 -7.74
N LEU A 125 11.85 -2.77 -7.46
CA LEU A 125 11.88 -1.31 -7.51
C LEU A 125 12.75 -0.71 -6.39
N LEU A 126 12.65 -1.23 -5.18
CA LEU A 126 13.45 -0.76 -4.05
C LEU A 126 14.94 -1.05 -4.23
N ASN A 127 15.29 -2.15 -4.89
CA ASN A 127 16.70 -2.47 -5.19
C ASN A 127 17.30 -1.61 -6.34
N LYS A 128 16.51 -0.71 -6.95
CA LYS A 128 16.99 0.28 -7.93
C LYS A 128 17.45 1.61 -7.29
N LEU A 129 17.08 1.83 -6.02
CA LEU A 129 17.50 3.01 -5.26
C LEU A 129 18.94 2.88 -4.75
#